data_72da6fee2e1157a2e6ddf6bd72b22f5e
#
_entry.id   72da6fee2e1157a2e6ddf6bd72b22f5e
#
_cell.length_a   1.000
_cell.length_b   1.000
_cell.length_c   1.000
_cell.angle_alpha   90.00
_cell.angle_beta   90.00
_cell.angle_gamma   90.00
#
_symmetry.space_group_name_H-M   'P 1'
#
loop_
_entity.id
_entity.type
_entity.pdbx_description
1 polymer ?
#
loop_
_entity_poly.entity_id
_entity_poly.type
_entity_poly.pdbx_seq_one_letter_code
_entity_poly.pdbx_strand_id
1 'polypeptide(L)'
;PNFSVYIENCYRISYNSSKHTHAVFCITIKNKSSYRNTVLPKLEIDYIENGIIRTIKLSHDKNLFHKKYHSQIEKYDNNIRLEPKDIKYGWVIFQIPEILKNRRIERYRIIVQDVENNVSKAESLLIKEIHYDD
;
A
#
# COMPACT_ATOMS: atom_id res chain seq x y z
N PRO A 1 -7.50 -6.11 16.86
CA PRO A 1 -6.36 -5.29 17.25
C PRO A 1 -6.76 -3.87 17.65
N ASN A 2 -5.84 -3.17 18.27
CA ASN A 2 -6.07 -1.82 18.76
C ASN A 2 -6.03 -0.76 17.65
N PHE A 3 -5.84 -1.16 16.43
CA PHE A 3 -5.86 -0.27 15.27
C PHE A 3 -6.54 -0.97 14.10
N SER A 4 -7.03 -0.17 13.17
CA SER A 4 -7.66 -0.68 11.94
C SER A 4 -7.20 0.14 10.74
N VAL A 5 -7.24 -0.48 9.56
CA VAL A 5 -6.88 0.15 8.30
C VAL A 5 -8.04 0.05 7.32
N TYR A 6 -8.24 1.12 6.53
CA TYR A 6 -9.27 1.19 5.50
C TYR A 6 -8.63 1.70 4.20
N ILE A 7 -8.99 1.09 3.08
CA ILE A 7 -8.57 1.56 1.75
C ILE A 7 -9.61 2.55 1.25
N GLU A 8 -9.20 3.81 1.07
CA GLU A 8 -10.07 4.86 0.54
C GLU A 8 -10.01 4.91 -0.98
N ASN A 9 -8.83 4.64 -1.54
CA ASN A 9 -8.62 4.66 -2.99
C ASN A 9 -7.35 3.89 -3.34
N CYS A 10 -7.28 3.38 -4.58
CA CYS A 10 -6.10 2.64 -5.01
C CYS A 10 -5.91 2.74 -6.51
N TYR A 11 -4.65 2.86 -6.92
CA TYR A 11 -4.26 3.03 -8.31
C TYR A 11 -3.05 2.17 -8.64
N ARG A 12 -3.06 1.61 -9.85
CA ARG A 12 -1.89 1.01 -10.46
C ARG A 12 -1.38 1.98 -11.51
N ILE A 13 -0.13 2.41 -11.35
CA ILE A 13 0.43 3.49 -12.15
C ILE A 13 1.57 2.95 -12.99
N SER A 14 1.52 3.24 -14.30
CA SER A 14 2.60 2.99 -15.24
C SER A 14 3.09 4.31 -15.83
N TYR A 15 4.31 4.31 -16.40
CA TYR A 15 4.98 5.51 -16.89
C TYR A 15 5.61 5.20 -18.25
N ASN A 16 5.68 6.21 -19.13
CA ASN A 16 6.46 6.08 -20.36
C ASN A 16 7.96 6.05 -20.07
N SER A 17 8.41 6.85 -19.12
CA SER A 17 9.82 7.03 -18.81
C SER A 17 10.44 5.90 -17.99
N SER A 18 9.65 4.99 -17.46
CA SER A 18 10.12 3.95 -16.55
C SER A 18 9.43 2.61 -16.83
N LYS A 19 10.22 1.54 -16.68
CA LYS A 19 9.68 0.17 -16.73
C LYS A 19 8.95 -0.23 -15.45
N HIS A 20 9.11 0.56 -14.38
CA HIS A 20 8.53 0.26 -13.09
C HIS A 20 7.05 0.61 -13.06
N THR A 21 6.27 -0.24 -12.42
CA THR A 21 4.86 -0.02 -12.13
C THR A 21 4.71 0.13 -10.63
N HIS A 22 3.88 1.07 -10.21
CA HIS A 22 3.61 1.30 -8.80
C HIS A 22 2.16 1.00 -8.46
N ALA A 23 1.93 0.45 -7.27
CA ALA A 23 0.61 0.39 -6.66
C ALA A 23 0.55 1.45 -5.57
N VAL A 24 -0.43 2.34 -5.62
CA VAL A 24 -0.56 3.48 -4.73
C VAL A 24 -1.91 3.40 -4.06
N PHE A 25 -1.92 3.48 -2.73
CA PHE A 25 -3.13 3.35 -1.93
C PHE A 25 -3.29 4.55 -1.01
N CYS A 26 -4.46 5.16 -1.05
CA CYS A 26 -4.88 6.10 -0.02
C CYS A 26 -5.51 5.29 1.09
N ILE A 27 -4.96 5.36 2.29
CA ILE A 27 -5.45 4.58 3.41
C ILE A 27 -5.69 5.45 4.64
N THR A 28 -6.69 5.06 5.42
CA THR A 28 -6.96 5.60 6.73
C THR A 28 -6.55 4.59 7.77
N ILE A 29 -5.78 5.02 8.77
CA ILE A 29 -5.40 4.18 9.90
C ILE A 29 -5.96 4.81 11.16
N LYS A 30 -6.71 4.02 11.94
CA LYS A 30 -7.34 4.45 13.16
C LYS A 30 -6.69 3.76 14.35
N ASN A 31 -6.10 4.52 15.26
CA ASN A 31 -5.60 3.99 16.53
C ASN A 31 -6.71 4.06 17.57
N LYS A 32 -7.22 2.90 17.96
CA LYS A 32 -8.32 2.80 18.92
C LYS A 32 -7.84 2.79 20.37
N SER A 33 -6.52 2.65 20.58
CA SER A 33 -5.97 2.53 21.91
C SER A 33 -5.69 3.88 22.55
N SER A 34 -5.50 3.89 23.85
CA SER A 34 -5.06 5.05 24.63
C SER A 34 -3.55 5.23 24.59
N TYR A 35 -2.84 4.40 23.83
CA TYR A 35 -1.39 4.40 23.76
C TYR A 35 -0.94 4.76 22.35
N ARG A 36 0.23 5.39 22.28
CA ARG A 36 0.94 5.62 21.03
C ARG A 36 1.38 4.28 20.44
N ASN A 37 1.36 4.18 19.11
CA ASN A 37 1.82 2.99 18.41
C ASN A 37 2.57 3.37 17.12
N THR A 38 3.44 2.48 16.67
CA THR A 38 4.11 2.63 15.38
C THR A 38 3.81 1.39 14.54
N VAL A 39 3.38 1.62 13.30
CA VAL A 39 3.01 0.53 12.39
C VAL A 39 3.79 0.64 11.08
N LEU A 40 4.00 -0.51 10.44
CA LEU A 40 4.62 -0.62 9.12
C LEU A 40 3.59 -1.07 8.11
N PRO A 41 3.37 -0.30 7.04
CA PRO A 41 2.48 -0.71 5.96
C PRO A 41 3.19 -1.66 5.01
N LYS A 42 2.50 -2.72 4.63
CA LYS A 42 2.92 -3.73 3.65
C LYS A 42 1.79 -3.95 2.66
N LEU A 43 2.15 -4.43 1.47
CA LEU A 43 1.18 -4.87 0.48
C LEU A 43 1.42 -6.34 0.18
N GLU A 44 0.37 -7.15 0.34
CA GLU A 44 0.35 -8.51 -0.18
C GLU A 44 -0.43 -8.53 -1.49
N ILE A 45 0.15 -9.17 -2.50
CA ILE A 45 -0.50 -9.39 -3.79
C ILE A 45 -0.65 -10.89 -4.00
N ASP A 46 -1.88 -11.35 -4.17
CA ASP A 46 -2.17 -12.72 -4.57
C ASP A 46 -2.27 -12.75 -6.10
N TYR A 47 -1.49 -13.61 -6.73
CA TYR A 47 -1.46 -13.74 -8.18
C TYR A 47 -1.43 -15.22 -8.59
N ILE A 48 -1.79 -15.48 -9.84
CA ILE A 48 -1.82 -16.84 -10.37
C ILE A 48 -0.57 -17.08 -11.21
N GLU A 49 0.11 -18.19 -10.91
CA GLU A 49 1.23 -18.68 -11.69
C GLU A 49 1.05 -20.18 -11.92
N ASN A 50 0.96 -20.59 -13.19
CA ASN A 50 0.76 -21.99 -13.57
C ASN A 50 -0.47 -22.62 -12.87
N GLY A 51 -1.55 -21.86 -12.75
CA GLY A 51 -2.79 -22.32 -12.11
C GLY A 51 -2.76 -22.34 -10.59
N ILE A 52 -1.67 -21.89 -9.97
CA ILE A 52 -1.50 -21.90 -8.52
C ILE A 52 -1.52 -20.46 -8.02
N ILE A 53 -2.24 -20.21 -6.93
CA ILE A 53 -2.23 -18.90 -6.28
C ILE A 53 -0.95 -18.76 -5.47
N ARG A 54 -0.20 -17.69 -5.73
CA ARG A 54 0.99 -17.30 -4.99
C ARG A 54 0.80 -15.94 -4.38
N THR A 55 1.51 -15.67 -3.30
CA THR A 55 1.45 -14.39 -2.60
C THR A 55 2.84 -13.79 -2.50
N ILE A 56 2.94 -12.51 -2.82
CA ILE A 56 4.16 -11.72 -2.63
C ILE A 56 3.86 -10.59 -1.64
N LYS A 57 4.84 -10.25 -0.82
CA LYS A 57 4.73 -9.17 0.15
C LYS A 57 5.74 -8.07 -0.18
N LEU A 58 5.25 -6.84 -0.27
CA LEU A 58 6.04 -5.66 -0.62
C LEU A 58 6.01 -4.66 0.53
N SER A 59 7.10 -3.91 0.67
CA SER A 59 7.20 -2.84 1.66
C SER A 59 6.90 -1.50 1.04
N HIS A 60 6.19 -0.64 1.77
CA HIS A 60 6.03 0.75 1.42
C HIS A 60 7.39 1.45 1.47
N ASP A 61 7.67 2.26 0.44
CA ASP A 61 8.86 3.11 0.41
C ASP A 61 8.45 4.49 -0.10
N LYS A 62 8.43 5.45 0.80
CA LYS A 62 8.06 6.83 0.52
C LYS A 62 8.89 7.44 -0.63
N ASN A 63 10.14 7.00 -0.79
CA ASN A 63 11.03 7.51 -1.83
C ASN A 63 10.61 7.11 -3.24
N LEU A 64 9.68 6.17 -3.40
CA LEU A 64 9.14 5.78 -4.70
C LEU A 64 8.18 6.82 -5.28
N PHE A 65 7.65 7.73 -4.47
CA PHE A 65 6.74 8.75 -4.96
C PHE A 65 7.42 9.66 -5.96
N HIS A 66 6.75 9.86 -7.10
CA HIS A 66 7.25 10.75 -8.15
C HIS A 66 7.08 12.20 -7.72
N LYS A 67 8.18 12.98 -7.71
CA LYS A 67 8.16 14.36 -7.23
C LYS A 67 7.17 15.25 -7.97
N LYS A 68 7.00 15.03 -9.28
CA LYS A 68 6.11 15.82 -10.13
C LYS A 68 4.64 15.44 -9.92
N TYR A 69 4.32 14.14 -9.98
CA TYR A 69 2.93 13.68 -9.98
C TYR A 69 2.33 13.55 -8.58
N HIS A 70 3.18 13.40 -7.56
CA HIS A 70 2.74 13.14 -6.19
C HIS A 70 3.13 14.25 -5.21
N SER A 71 3.41 15.47 -5.70
CA SER A 71 3.87 16.57 -4.85
C SER A 71 2.80 17.10 -3.92
N GLN A 72 1.53 16.97 -4.28
CA GLN A 72 0.39 17.59 -3.56
C GLN A 72 -0.34 16.63 -2.61
N ILE A 73 0.11 15.39 -2.49
CA ILE A 73 -0.57 14.42 -1.65
C ILE A 73 0.15 14.25 -0.30
N GLU A 74 -0.62 13.91 0.73
CA GLU A 74 -0.08 13.50 2.02
C GLU A 74 0.52 12.10 1.88
N LYS A 75 1.79 11.96 2.18
CA LYS A 75 2.52 10.72 2.06
C LYS A 75 2.84 10.17 3.44
N TYR A 76 2.57 8.89 3.65
CA TYR A 76 3.00 8.25 4.88
C TYR A 76 4.51 8.03 4.86
N ASP A 77 5.14 8.18 6.03
CA ASP A 77 6.50 7.71 6.25
C ASP A 77 6.55 6.18 6.18
N ASN A 78 7.75 5.62 6.06
CA ASN A 78 7.91 4.16 6.03
C ASN A 78 7.51 3.53 7.36
N ASN A 79 7.75 4.22 8.47
CA ASN A 79 7.23 3.88 9.79
C ASN A 79 6.18 4.90 10.16
N ILE A 80 4.96 4.46 10.41
CA ILE A 80 3.83 5.35 10.67
C ILE A 80 3.57 5.42 12.17
N ARG A 81 3.74 6.62 12.72
CA ARG A 81 3.50 6.89 14.13
C ARG A 81 2.04 7.29 14.34
N LEU A 82 1.38 6.54 15.20
CA LEU A 82 -0.02 6.78 15.55
C LEU A 82 -0.11 7.29 16.99
N GLU A 83 -0.65 8.48 17.15
CA GLU A 83 -0.93 9.01 18.48
C GLU A 83 -2.17 8.33 19.08
N PRO A 84 -2.37 8.39 20.44
CA PRO A 84 -3.55 7.79 21.07
C PRO A 84 -4.85 8.30 20.47
N LYS A 85 -5.78 7.40 20.16
CA LYS A 85 -7.11 7.72 19.62
C LYS A 85 -7.10 8.49 18.31
N ASP A 86 -5.96 8.50 17.61
CA ASP A 86 -5.78 9.26 16.38
C ASP A 86 -6.36 8.53 15.16
N ILE A 87 -6.80 9.33 14.20
CA ILE A 87 -7.16 8.88 12.85
C ILE A 87 -6.22 9.55 11.89
N LYS A 88 -5.43 8.77 11.17
CA LYS A 88 -4.43 9.27 10.24
C LYS A 88 -4.80 8.89 8.82
N TYR A 89 -4.57 9.80 7.89
CA TYR A 89 -4.93 9.65 6.48
C TYR A 89 -3.69 9.94 5.64
N GLY A 90 -3.47 9.15 4.61
CA GLY A 90 -2.35 9.39 3.72
C GLY A 90 -2.18 8.30 2.66
N TRP A 91 -1.11 8.43 1.90
CA TRP A 91 -0.81 7.58 0.76
C TRP A 91 0.41 6.71 1.04
N VAL A 92 0.32 5.46 0.61
CA VAL A 92 1.43 4.50 0.59
C VAL A 92 1.68 4.06 -0.84
N ILE A 93 2.92 3.67 -1.13
CA ILE A 93 3.35 3.28 -2.47
C ILE A 93 4.23 2.05 -2.43
N PHE A 94 4.03 1.17 -3.42
CA PHE A 94 4.76 -0.10 -3.53
C PHE A 94 5.21 -0.28 -4.96
N GLN A 95 6.43 -0.76 -5.15
CA GLN A 95 6.92 -1.11 -6.48
C GLN A 95 6.52 -2.54 -6.80
N ILE A 96 5.75 -2.70 -7.88
CA ILE A 96 5.32 -4.02 -8.35
C ILE A 96 6.47 -4.65 -9.12
N PRO A 97 6.91 -5.88 -8.74
CA PRO A 97 7.94 -6.58 -9.48
C PRO A 97 7.53 -6.86 -10.92
N GLU A 98 8.49 -6.80 -11.84
CA GLU A 98 8.24 -7.02 -13.26
C GLU A 98 7.63 -8.41 -13.56
N ILE A 99 7.96 -9.40 -12.75
CA ILE A 99 7.42 -10.74 -12.90
C ILE A 99 5.88 -10.77 -12.85
N LEU A 100 5.27 -9.79 -12.20
CA LEU A 100 3.82 -9.72 -12.07
C LEU A 100 3.11 -9.02 -13.23
N LYS A 101 3.85 -8.41 -14.18
CA LYS A 101 3.25 -7.65 -15.29
C LYS A 101 2.31 -8.49 -16.15
N ASN A 102 2.64 -9.76 -16.38
CA ASN A 102 1.88 -10.65 -17.22
C ASN A 102 1.17 -11.73 -16.41
N ARG A 103 1.02 -11.53 -15.12
CA ARG A 103 0.32 -12.45 -14.24
C ARG A 103 -1.07 -11.92 -13.91
N ARG A 104 -2.01 -12.83 -13.72
CA ARG A 104 -3.35 -12.50 -13.26
C ARG A 104 -3.29 -12.19 -11.76
N ILE A 105 -3.69 -10.98 -11.38
CA ILE A 105 -3.77 -10.56 -9.99
C ILE A 105 -5.16 -10.89 -9.46
N GLU A 106 -5.22 -11.61 -8.34
CA GLU A 106 -6.48 -11.98 -7.69
C GLU A 106 -6.93 -10.94 -6.68
N ARG A 107 -6.01 -10.42 -5.88
CA ARG A 107 -6.36 -9.42 -4.87
C ARG A 107 -5.14 -8.66 -4.37
N TYR A 108 -5.41 -7.48 -3.84
CA TYR A 108 -4.46 -6.64 -3.13
C TYR A 108 -4.88 -6.55 -1.68
N ARG A 109 -3.94 -6.70 -0.76
CA ARG A 109 -4.18 -6.63 0.68
C ARG A 109 -3.19 -5.67 1.31
N ILE A 110 -3.70 -4.58 1.87
CA ILE A 110 -2.88 -3.70 2.70
C ILE A 110 -2.83 -4.29 4.10
N ILE A 111 -1.63 -4.42 4.63
CA ILE A 111 -1.37 -4.92 5.98
C ILE A 111 -0.62 -3.84 6.74
N VAL A 112 -1.14 -3.46 7.90
CA VAL A 112 -0.39 -2.63 8.85
C VAL A 112 -0.09 -3.46 10.08
N GLN A 113 1.17 -3.46 10.49
CA GLN A 113 1.69 -4.31 11.54
C GLN A 113 2.47 -3.49 12.54
N ASP A 114 2.21 -3.70 13.83
CA ASP A 114 2.98 -3.03 14.89
C ASP A 114 4.18 -3.87 15.32
N VAL A 115 4.96 -3.35 16.28
CA VAL A 115 6.18 -4.00 16.77
C VAL A 115 5.91 -5.28 17.55
N GLU A 116 4.68 -5.47 18.02
CA GLU A 116 4.25 -6.67 18.74
C GLU A 116 3.60 -7.70 17.83
N ASN A 117 3.69 -7.51 16.51
CA ASN A 117 3.09 -8.35 15.48
C ASN A 117 1.56 -8.37 15.47
N ASN A 118 0.92 -7.37 16.07
CA ASN A 118 -0.51 -7.15 15.85
C ASN A 118 -0.70 -6.62 14.44
N VAL A 119 -1.73 -7.13 13.76
CA VAL A 119 -1.94 -6.88 12.33
C VAL A 119 -3.37 -6.45 12.07
N SER A 120 -3.55 -5.43 11.24
CA SER A 120 -4.84 -5.08 10.64
C SER A 120 -4.71 -5.12 9.14
N LYS A 121 -5.77 -5.57 8.45
CA LYS A 121 -5.77 -5.80 7.00
C LYS A 121 -6.96 -5.14 6.35
N ALA A 122 -6.77 -4.69 5.10
CA ALA A 122 -7.85 -4.25 4.21
C ALA A 122 -7.59 -4.79 2.82
N GLU A 123 -8.63 -5.26 2.14
CA GLU A 123 -8.51 -5.89 0.83
C GLU A 123 -9.18 -5.06 -0.26
N SER A 124 -8.65 -5.15 -1.48
CA SER A 124 -9.27 -4.63 -2.68
C SER A 124 -9.13 -5.66 -3.80
N LEU A 125 -10.24 -5.94 -4.50
CA LEU A 125 -10.25 -6.78 -5.70
C LEU A 125 -10.07 -5.95 -6.96
N LEU A 126 -10.39 -4.66 -6.88
CA LEU A 126 -10.33 -3.74 -8.01
C LEU A 126 -9.31 -2.65 -7.73
N ILE A 127 -8.58 -2.29 -8.77
CA ILE A 127 -7.61 -1.20 -8.73
C ILE A 127 -7.76 -0.40 -10.02
N LYS A 128 -7.75 0.92 -9.91
CA LYS A 128 -7.83 1.82 -11.06
C LYS A 128 -6.47 1.90 -11.73
N GLU A 129 -6.43 1.92 -13.05
CA GLU A 129 -5.19 2.04 -13.81
C GLU A 129 -5.00 3.46 -14.30
N ILE A 130 -3.79 3.98 -14.10
CA ILE A 130 -3.35 5.29 -14.56
C ILE A 130 -2.05 5.13 -15.32
N HIS A 131 -1.96 5.82 -16.45
CA HIS A 131 -0.71 5.89 -17.21
C HIS A 131 -0.27 7.34 -17.32
N TYR A 132 0.98 7.62 -16.96
CA TYR A 132 1.58 8.94 -17.12
C TYR A 132 2.46 8.98 -18.37
N ASP A 133 2.14 9.92 -19.27
CA ASP A 133 2.91 10.18 -20.50
C ASP A 133 4.04 11.17 -20.21
N ASP A 134 5.02 10.72 -19.45
CA ASP A 134 6.17 11.56 -19.08
C ASP A 134 7.37 11.41 -20.03
#